data_2529cc11afe7fc4401feafa482f736fe
#
_entry.id   2529cc11afe7fc4401feafa482f736fe
#
_cell.length_a   1.000
_cell.length_b   1.000
_cell.length_c   1.000
_cell.angle_alpha   90.00
_cell.angle_beta   90.00
_cell.angle_gamma   90.00
#
_symmetry.space_group_name_H-M   'P 1'
#
loop_
_entity.id
_entity.type
_entity.pdbx_description
1 polymer ?
#
loop_
_entity_poly.entity_id
_entity_poly.type
_entity_poly.pdbx_seq_one_letter_code
_entity_poly.pdbx_strand_id
1 'polypeptide(L)'
;MLKKNLINSHFSIKKKRKILGYKNFKPILNFLRKFNLKSFNNKQKIKEYSNFFELSYLIKKIPEDKKSFKYPKFLRTVKEDETKPHLHELDDLCRLHWIVLSRKVLTTLEFGSGFSTIFIADACFILSFYYKEIIDEVRVEKKFHVFSLDESSKFLKVTKKRIPQILTKHITLAQSKVKIIEYQNKIATIYSKMPDSS
;
A
#
# COMPACT_ATOMS: atom_id res chain seq x y z
N MET A 1 23.21 -9.36 -19.33
CA MET A 1 22.75 -7.97 -19.56
C MET A 1 21.54 -7.56 -18.69
N LEU A 2 20.55 -8.39 -18.45
CA LEU A 2 19.33 -8.09 -17.65
C LEU A 2 19.60 -7.69 -16.18
N LYS A 3 20.57 -8.31 -15.48
CA LYS A 3 20.91 -8.00 -14.09
C LYS A 3 21.51 -6.59 -13.87
N LYS A 4 22.29 -6.07 -14.82
CA LYS A 4 22.88 -4.72 -14.72
C LYS A 4 21.83 -3.62 -14.84
N ASN A 5 20.79 -3.79 -15.68
CA ASN A 5 19.70 -2.82 -15.83
C ASN A 5 18.78 -2.79 -14.61
N LEU A 6 18.62 -3.92 -13.91
CA LEU A 6 17.84 -4.01 -12.67
C LEU A 6 18.51 -3.28 -11.50
N ILE A 7 19.83 -3.39 -11.35
CA ILE A 7 20.62 -2.69 -10.33
C ILE A 7 20.59 -1.19 -10.58
N ASN A 8 20.72 -0.75 -11.83
CA ASN A 8 20.65 0.67 -12.19
C ASN A 8 19.26 1.29 -11.99
N SER A 9 18.17 0.53 -12.17
CA SER A 9 16.82 1.02 -11.87
C SER A 9 16.58 1.17 -10.36
N HIS A 10 17.12 0.27 -9.54
CA HIS A 10 17.06 0.34 -8.07
C HIS A 10 17.83 1.54 -7.52
N PHE A 11 19.02 1.79 -8.05
CA PHE A 11 19.85 2.93 -7.67
C PHE A 11 19.23 4.26 -8.11
N SER A 12 18.61 4.29 -9.28
CA SER A 12 17.91 5.46 -9.82
C SER A 12 16.70 5.89 -8.99
N ILE A 13 15.90 4.93 -8.45
CA ILE A 13 14.74 5.23 -7.61
C ILE A 13 15.19 5.79 -6.25
N LYS A 14 16.23 5.22 -5.62
CA LYS A 14 16.79 5.74 -4.37
C LYS A 14 17.32 7.16 -4.53
N LYS A 15 18.01 7.47 -5.63
CA LYS A 15 18.55 8.82 -5.91
C LYS A 15 17.47 9.86 -6.22
N LYS A 16 16.31 9.42 -6.75
CA LYS A 16 15.24 10.33 -7.16
C LYS A 16 14.26 10.69 -6.04
N ARG A 17 14.19 9.89 -4.97
CA ARG A 17 13.25 10.17 -3.87
C ARG A 17 13.95 11.04 -2.81
N LYS A 18 13.55 12.30 -2.77
CA LYS A 18 14.06 13.30 -1.81
C LYS A 18 14.00 12.82 -0.36
N ILE A 19 12.92 12.15 0.02
CA ILE A 19 12.69 11.67 1.39
C ILE A 19 13.74 10.64 1.85
N LEU A 20 14.33 9.87 0.92
CA LEU A 20 15.38 8.89 1.24
C LEU A 20 16.77 9.53 1.34
N GLY A 21 16.89 10.82 1.03
CA GLY A 21 18.12 11.60 1.21
C GLY A 21 18.28 12.23 2.59
N TYR A 22 17.26 12.18 3.44
CA TYR A 22 17.39 12.69 4.81
C TYR A 22 18.29 11.79 5.66
N LYS A 23 19.13 12.39 6.51
CA LYS A 23 20.02 11.63 7.40
C LYS A 23 19.28 10.78 8.44
N ASN A 24 18.08 11.21 8.85
CA ASN A 24 17.24 10.52 9.82
C ASN A 24 15.75 10.80 9.54
N PHE A 25 14.87 10.17 10.30
CA PHE A 25 13.43 10.28 10.15
C PHE A 25 12.82 11.61 10.66
N LYS A 26 13.57 12.45 11.37
CA LYS A 26 13.05 13.67 12.00
C LYS A 26 12.38 14.65 11.02
N PRO A 27 12.94 14.93 9.81
CA PRO A 27 12.27 15.80 8.83
C PRO A 27 10.92 15.23 8.36
N ILE A 28 10.84 13.92 8.18
CA ILE A 28 9.60 13.22 7.81
C ILE A 28 8.59 13.33 8.96
N LEU A 29 9.00 13.05 10.18
CA LEU A 29 8.13 13.16 11.36
C LEU A 29 7.59 14.58 11.55
N ASN A 30 8.40 15.60 11.36
CA ASN A 30 7.98 17.01 11.43
C ASN A 30 6.94 17.34 10.35
N PHE A 31 7.10 16.77 9.16
CA PHE A 31 6.11 16.92 8.10
C PHE A 31 4.79 16.19 8.45
N LEU A 32 4.86 14.94 8.91
CA LEU A 32 3.68 14.14 9.29
C LEU A 32 2.83 14.81 10.38
N ARG A 33 3.46 15.53 11.32
CA ARG A 33 2.77 16.26 12.42
C ARG A 33 1.88 17.41 11.94
N LYS A 34 2.05 17.88 10.69
CA LYS A 34 1.19 18.90 10.07
C LYS A 34 -0.16 18.34 9.61
N PHE A 35 -0.33 17.02 9.70
CA PHE A 35 -1.50 16.30 9.20
C PHE A 35 -2.23 15.57 10.33
N ASN A 36 -3.52 15.43 10.17
CA ASN A 36 -4.42 14.57 10.95
C ASN A 36 -5.43 13.93 9.99
N LEU A 37 -6.30 13.07 10.50
CA LEU A 37 -7.28 12.36 9.67
C LEU A 37 -8.17 13.31 8.85
N LYS A 38 -8.56 14.47 9.40
CA LYS A 38 -9.39 15.46 8.71
C LYS A 38 -8.64 16.20 7.60
N SER A 39 -7.30 16.22 7.65
CA SER A 39 -6.47 16.86 6.61
C SER A 39 -6.69 16.22 5.24
N PHE A 40 -7.03 14.94 5.19
CA PHE A 40 -7.26 14.19 3.95
C PHE A 40 -8.66 14.43 3.34
N ASN A 41 -9.49 15.26 3.94
CA ASN A 41 -10.72 15.77 3.32
C ASN A 41 -10.45 17.04 2.48
N ASN A 42 -9.23 17.58 2.53
CA ASN A 42 -8.84 18.80 1.83
C ASN A 42 -7.92 18.48 0.65
N LYS A 43 -8.36 18.80 -0.57
CA LYS A 43 -7.62 18.53 -1.83
C LYS A 43 -6.22 19.13 -1.84
N GLN A 44 -6.02 20.33 -1.27
CA GLN A 44 -4.70 20.96 -1.22
C GLN A 44 -3.76 20.22 -0.27
N LYS A 45 -4.25 19.75 0.87
CA LYS A 45 -3.48 18.93 1.82
C LYS A 45 -3.12 17.57 1.24
N ILE A 46 -4.03 16.92 0.51
CA ILE A 46 -3.76 15.67 -0.19
C ILE A 46 -2.65 15.87 -1.22
N LYS A 47 -2.71 16.96 -2.01
CA LYS A 47 -1.69 17.31 -3.00
C LYS A 47 -0.33 17.58 -2.32
N GLU A 48 -0.32 18.35 -1.22
CA GLU A 48 0.90 18.61 -0.43
C GLU A 48 1.54 17.30 0.06
N TYR A 49 0.72 16.42 0.64
CA TYR A 49 1.14 15.12 1.14
C TYR A 49 1.69 14.21 0.03
N SER A 50 0.90 14.05 -1.02
CA SER A 50 1.26 13.20 -2.16
C SER A 50 2.55 13.68 -2.85
N ASN A 51 2.75 15.00 -2.97
CA ASN A 51 3.97 15.56 -3.55
C ASN A 51 5.19 15.36 -2.64
N PHE A 52 5.04 15.54 -1.32
CA PHE A 52 6.14 15.34 -0.39
C PHE A 52 6.69 13.91 -0.42
N PHE A 53 5.80 12.92 -0.46
CA PHE A 53 6.14 11.50 -0.54
C PHE A 53 6.29 10.99 -1.98
N GLU A 54 6.10 11.85 -2.99
CA GLU A 54 6.19 11.49 -4.42
C GLU A 54 5.29 10.30 -4.81
N LEU A 55 4.09 10.20 -4.18
CA LEU A 55 3.20 9.05 -4.31
C LEU A 55 2.64 8.87 -5.72
N SER A 56 2.68 9.90 -6.55
CA SER A 56 2.26 9.83 -7.96
C SER A 56 3.02 8.77 -8.76
N TYR A 57 4.25 8.40 -8.35
CA TYR A 57 4.99 7.36 -9.06
C TYR A 57 4.40 5.96 -8.86
N LEU A 58 3.72 5.73 -7.73
CA LEU A 58 3.03 4.46 -7.43
C LEU A 58 1.84 4.24 -8.37
N ILE A 59 1.20 5.31 -8.81
CA ILE A 59 0.04 5.29 -9.69
C ILE A 59 0.47 5.31 -11.17
N LYS A 60 1.46 6.12 -11.55
CA LYS A 60 1.89 6.33 -12.95
C LYS A 60 2.63 5.15 -13.57
N LYS A 61 3.24 4.28 -12.78
CA LYS A 61 3.95 3.08 -13.28
C LYS A 61 3.04 1.88 -13.53
N ILE A 62 1.76 2.03 -13.29
CA ILE A 62 0.79 1.02 -13.61
C ILE A 62 0.55 1.11 -15.11
N PRO A 63 0.78 0.03 -15.88
CA PRO A 63 0.31 -0.01 -17.24
C PRO A 63 -1.20 0.26 -17.19
N GLU A 64 -1.61 1.43 -17.64
CA GLU A 64 -3.01 1.65 -17.96
C GLU A 64 -3.36 0.60 -18.98
N ASP A 65 -4.13 -0.37 -18.58
CA ASP A 65 -4.88 -1.18 -19.52
C ASP A 65 -5.92 -0.22 -20.10
N LYS A 66 -5.47 0.53 -21.13
CA LYS A 66 -6.22 1.64 -21.75
C LYS A 66 -7.60 1.23 -22.26
N LYS A 67 -7.88 -0.07 -22.26
CA LYS A 67 -9.15 -0.64 -22.70
C LYS A 67 -10.14 -0.94 -21.56
N SER A 68 -9.73 -0.97 -20.29
CA SER A 68 -10.62 -1.41 -19.19
C SER A 68 -11.10 -0.30 -18.24
N PHE A 69 -10.57 0.93 -18.37
CA PHE A 69 -10.94 2.02 -17.47
C PHE A 69 -11.52 3.23 -18.23
N LYS A 70 -12.67 3.03 -18.88
CA LYS A 70 -13.59 4.15 -19.07
C LYS A 70 -14.33 4.33 -17.76
N TYR A 71 -14.02 5.40 -17.04
CA TYR A 71 -14.83 5.87 -15.91
C TYR A 71 -16.27 6.03 -16.37
N PRO A 72 -17.26 5.33 -15.82
CA PRO A 72 -18.63 5.76 -15.98
C PRO A 72 -18.74 7.08 -15.21
N LYS A 73 -19.12 8.15 -15.88
CA LYS A 73 -19.62 9.33 -15.24
C LYS A 73 -20.70 8.89 -14.26
N PHE A 74 -20.42 9.10 -12.99
CA PHE A 74 -21.30 9.14 -11.86
C PHE A 74 -22.72 8.59 -12.06
N LEU A 75 -22.93 7.35 -11.69
CA LEU A 75 -24.20 6.85 -11.21
C LEU A 75 -23.92 5.86 -10.10
N ARG A 76 -24.09 6.31 -8.86
CA ARG A 76 -24.30 5.44 -7.69
C ARG A 76 -25.67 4.78 -7.82
N THR A 77 -25.84 3.90 -8.74
CA THR A 77 -26.93 2.94 -8.79
C THR A 77 -26.34 1.57 -9.08
N VAL A 78 -26.09 0.89 -7.99
CA VAL A 78 -26.25 -0.54 -7.77
C VAL A 78 -26.36 -1.40 -9.02
N LYS A 79 -25.25 -1.67 -9.66
CA LYS A 79 -24.77 -2.95 -10.17
C LYS A 79 -23.27 -2.76 -10.35
N GLU A 80 -22.55 -2.76 -9.23
CA GLU A 80 -21.11 -2.88 -9.28
C GLU A 80 -20.78 -4.17 -10.01
N ASP A 81 -20.12 -4.04 -11.15
CA ASP A 81 -19.58 -5.17 -11.86
C ASP A 81 -18.47 -5.75 -10.96
N GLU A 82 -18.82 -6.75 -10.15
CA GLU A 82 -17.91 -7.43 -9.20
C GLU A 82 -16.64 -7.96 -9.88
N THR A 83 -16.56 -7.87 -11.19
CA THR A 83 -15.41 -8.29 -11.98
C THR A 83 -14.37 -7.19 -12.15
N LYS A 84 -14.67 -5.94 -11.77
CA LYS A 84 -13.77 -4.79 -11.93
C LYS A 84 -13.24 -4.30 -10.58
N PRO A 85 -11.93 -4.03 -10.47
CA PRO A 85 -11.39 -3.43 -9.26
C PRO A 85 -12.02 -2.06 -9.03
N HIS A 86 -12.32 -1.76 -7.77
CA HIS A 86 -12.75 -0.41 -7.38
C HIS A 86 -11.70 0.63 -7.76
N LEU A 87 -12.18 1.83 -8.11
CA LEU A 87 -11.28 2.97 -8.34
C LEU A 87 -10.63 3.38 -7.03
N HIS A 88 -9.34 3.71 -7.14
CA HIS A 88 -8.62 4.23 -5.99
C HIS A 88 -9.03 5.68 -5.70
N GLU A 89 -9.28 5.96 -4.44
CA GLU A 89 -9.46 7.32 -3.92
C GLU A 89 -8.13 7.76 -3.31
N LEU A 90 -7.51 8.79 -3.91
CA LEU A 90 -6.17 9.23 -3.52
C LEU A 90 -6.11 9.74 -2.07
N ASP A 91 -7.19 10.32 -1.57
CA ASP A 91 -7.31 10.78 -0.19
C ASP A 91 -7.22 9.62 0.80
N ASP A 92 -7.95 8.52 0.55
CA ASP A 92 -7.90 7.32 1.38
C ASP A 92 -6.53 6.63 1.31
N LEU A 93 -5.94 6.55 0.13
CA LEU A 93 -4.60 5.99 -0.03
C LEU A 93 -3.54 6.82 0.71
N CYS A 94 -3.60 8.15 0.63
CA CYS A 94 -2.72 9.04 1.38
C CYS A 94 -2.96 8.93 2.89
N ARG A 95 -4.21 8.78 3.33
CA ARG A 95 -4.59 8.58 4.73
C ARG A 95 -3.99 7.30 5.30
N LEU A 96 -4.13 6.17 4.58
CA LEU A 96 -3.53 4.89 4.98
C LEU A 96 -2.01 4.99 5.07
N HIS A 97 -1.37 5.55 4.06
CA HIS A 97 0.08 5.78 4.06
C HIS A 97 0.53 6.63 5.26
N TRP A 98 -0.21 7.70 5.57
CA TRP A 98 0.06 8.56 6.72
C TRP A 98 -0.11 7.82 8.05
N ILE A 99 -1.16 7.00 8.21
CA ILE A 99 -1.39 6.18 9.41
C ILE A 99 -0.20 5.26 9.66
N VAL A 100 0.24 4.53 8.64
CA VAL A 100 1.37 3.60 8.76
C VAL A 100 2.66 4.33 9.16
N LEU A 101 2.97 5.45 8.51
CA LEU A 101 4.18 6.23 8.82
C LEU A 101 4.13 6.91 10.19
N SER A 102 3.01 7.58 10.51
CA SER A 102 2.88 8.36 11.75
C SER A 102 2.88 7.46 12.99
N ARG A 103 2.33 6.26 12.88
CA ARG A 103 2.28 5.25 13.94
C ARG A 103 3.46 4.29 13.94
N LYS A 104 4.34 4.36 12.92
CA LYS A 104 5.49 3.46 12.73
C LYS A 104 5.06 1.98 12.79
N VAL A 105 4.03 1.64 12.03
CA VAL A 105 3.43 0.31 12.02
C VAL A 105 4.45 -0.71 11.52
N LEU A 106 4.67 -1.79 12.29
CA LEU A 106 5.60 -2.86 11.93
C LEU A 106 4.99 -3.84 10.94
N THR A 107 3.74 -4.23 11.18
CA THR A 107 3.06 -5.22 10.37
C THR A 107 1.62 -4.79 10.13
N THR A 108 1.15 -4.96 8.92
CA THR A 108 -0.22 -4.65 8.52
C THR A 108 -0.86 -5.90 7.93
N LEU A 109 -2.08 -6.19 8.34
CA LEU A 109 -2.95 -7.17 7.72
C LEU A 109 -4.05 -6.43 6.98
N GLU A 110 -4.19 -6.70 5.69
CA GLU A 110 -5.17 -6.09 4.79
C GLU A 110 -6.10 -7.17 4.23
N PHE A 111 -7.37 -6.88 4.24
CA PHE A 111 -8.41 -7.71 3.63
C PHE A 111 -8.87 -7.06 2.31
N GLY A 112 -8.64 -7.77 1.20
CA GLY A 112 -8.71 -7.24 -0.15
C GLY A 112 -7.36 -6.72 -0.63
N SER A 113 -6.99 -7.01 -1.88
CA SER A 113 -5.71 -6.59 -2.47
C SER A 113 -5.91 -5.52 -3.54
N GLY A 114 -5.07 -4.48 -3.51
CA GLY A 114 -5.21 -3.41 -4.49
C GLY A 114 -4.15 -2.31 -4.39
N PHE A 115 -4.58 -1.09 -4.67
CA PHE A 115 -3.71 0.09 -4.53
C PHE A 115 -3.31 0.38 -3.08
N SER A 116 -4.20 0.12 -2.13
CA SER A 116 -3.93 0.23 -0.70
C SER A 116 -2.72 -0.60 -0.28
N THR A 117 -2.62 -1.85 -0.75
CA THR A 117 -1.46 -2.72 -0.55
C THR A 117 -0.15 -2.03 -0.94
N ILE A 118 -0.14 -1.35 -2.10
CA ILE A 118 1.07 -0.71 -2.63
C ILE A 118 1.45 0.53 -1.78
N PHE A 119 0.46 1.33 -1.37
CA PHE A 119 0.70 2.52 -0.54
C PHE A 119 1.15 2.15 0.87
N ILE A 120 0.54 1.14 1.48
CA ILE A 120 0.98 0.60 2.77
C ILE A 120 2.42 0.08 2.67
N ALA A 121 2.73 -0.69 1.63
CA ALA A 121 4.07 -1.21 1.41
C ALA A 121 5.12 -0.11 1.15
N ASP A 122 4.74 1.00 0.52
CA ASP A 122 5.63 2.16 0.36
C ASP A 122 5.95 2.81 1.70
N ALA A 123 4.96 2.96 2.57
CA ALA A 123 5.18 3.43 3.93
C ALA A 123 6.07 2.47 4.74
N CYS A 124 5.83 1.16 4.63
CA CYS A 124 6.67 0.13 5.24
C CYS A 124 8.13 0.19 4.72
N PHE A 125 8.32 0.40 3.42
CA PHE A 125 9.64 0.58 2.82
C PHE A 125 10.36 1.81 3.40
N ILE A 126 9.69 2.96 3.54
CA ILE A 126 10.26 4.17 4.14
C ILE A 126 10.66 3.89 5.58
N LEU A 127 9.79 3.28 6.38
CA LEU A 127 10.09 2.93 7.78
C LEU A 127 11.26 1.96 7.88
N SER A 128 11.31 0.92 7.03
CA SER A 128 12.43 -0.03 7.03
C SER A 128 13.77 0.63 6.70
N PHE A 129 13.76 1.68 5.89
CA PHE A 129 14.98 2.42 5.55
C PHE A 129 15.56 3.16 6.75
N TYR A 130 14.69 3.72 7.61
CA TYR A 130 15.13 4.55 8.74
C TYR A 130 15.24 3.81 10.07
N TYR A 131 14.55 2.69 10.23
CA TYR A 131 14.42 2.00 11.52
C TYR A 131 14.96 0.57 11.52
N LYS A 132 15.54 0.07 10.42
CA LYS A 132 15.99 -1.31 10.31
C LYS A 132 16.89 -1.72 11.49
N GLU A 133 17.89 -0.89 11.81
CA GLU A 133 18.86 -1.21 12.86
C GLU A 133 18.27 -1.18 14.27
N ILE A 134 17.27 -0.31 14.50
CA ILE A 134 16.67 -0.10 15.84
C ILE A 134 15.71 -1.23 16.21
N ILE A 135 15.13 -1.92 15.22
CA ILE A 135 14.08 -2.91 15.45
C ILE A 135 14.55 -4.36 15.33
N ASP A 136 15.87 -4.58 15.19
CA ASP A 136 16.38 -5.96 15.07
C ASP A 136 16.09 -6.79 16.30
N GLU A 137 15.94 -6.18 17.47
CA GLU A 137 15.57 -6.83 18.74
C GLU A 137 14.07 -7.18 18.85
N VAL A 138 13.22 -6.62 17.99
CA VAL A 138 11.79 -6.89 18.03
C VAL A 138 11.50 -8.30 17.47
N ARG A 139 10.84 -9.14 18.25
CA ARG A 139 10.48 -10.53 17.90
C ARG A 139 9.32 -10.62 16.90
N VAL A 140 9.47 -9.99 15.75
CA VAL A 140 8.53 -10.09 14.63
C VAL A 140 9.35 -10.47 13.40
N GLU A 141 9.02 -11.58 12.74
CA GLU A 141 9.81 -12.06 11.59
C GLU A 141 9.79 -11.08 10.42
N LYS A 142 8.61 -10.66 10.00
CA LYS A 142 8.46 -9.74 8.85
C LYS A 142 8.15 -8.33 9.34
N LYS A 143 9.20 -7.58 9.64
CA LYS A 143 9.13 -6.20 10.08
C LYS A 143 8.88 -5.27 8.90
N PHE A 144 8.04 -4.24 9.10
CA PHE A 144 7.63 -3.30 8.07
C PHE A 144 7.07 -4.03 6.84
N HIS A 145 6.03 -4.81 7.08
CA HIS A 145 5.47 -5.72 6.10
C HIS A 145 3.96 -5.61 6.04
N VAL A 146 3.40 -5.79 4.83
CA VAL A 146 1.98 -5.91 4.62
C VAL A 146 1.63 -7.31 4.13
N PHE A 147 0.74 -7.97 4.87
CA PHE A 147 0.06 -9.18 4.44
C PHE A 147 -1.27 -8.78 3.85
N SER A 148 -1.49 -9.06 2.58
CA SER A 148 -2.73 -8.74 1.89
C SER A 148 -3.41 -10.02 1.45
N LEU A 149 -4.62 -10.23 1.93
CA LEU A 149 -5.47 -11.38 1.65
C LEU A 149 -6.54 -10.99 0.64
N ASP A 150 -6.80 -11.86 -0.34
CA ASP A 150 -7.89 -11.68 -1.28
C ASP A 150 -8.49 -13.03 -1.67
N GLU A 151 -9.78 -13.08 -1.86
CA GLU A 151 -10.44 -14.27 -2.36
C GLU A 151 -10.18 -14.47 -3.85
N SER A 152 -10.10 -13.38 -4.61
CA SER A 152 -9.95 -13.39 -6.05
C SER A 152 -8.50 -13.56 -6.49
N SER A 153 -8.17 -14.74 -7.04
CA SER A 153 -6.87 -14.95 -7.69
C SER A 153 -6.61 -13.97 -8.84
N LYS A 154 -7.67 -13.48 -9.50
CA LYS A 154 -7.59 -12.46 -10.56
C LYS A 154 -7.11 -11.12 -10.00
N PHE A 155 -7.67 -10.66 -8.87
CA PHE A 155 -7.25 -9.40 -8.25
C PHE A 155 -5.85 -9.49 -7.68
N LEU A 156 -5.48 -10.61 -7.06
CA LEU A 156 -4.10 -10.86 -6.63
C LEU A 156 -3.10 -10.78 -7.78
N LYS A 157 -3.41 -11.38 -8.94
CA LYS A 157 -2.57 -11.30 -10.14
C LYS A 157 -2.43 -9.86 -10.66
N VAL A 158 -3.52 -9.09 -10.66
CA VAL A 158 -3.51 -7.68 -11.07
C VAL A 158 -2.67 -6.87 -10.10
N THR A 159 -2.90 -7.00 -8.80
CA THR A 159 -2.11 -6.31 -7.76
C THR A 159 -0.63 -6.67 -7.86
N LYS A 160 -0.30 -7.96 -8.00
CA LYS A 160 1.09 -8.42 -8.16
C LYS A 160 1.82 -7.76 -9.33
N LYS A 161 1.15 -7.57 -10.47
CA LYS A 161 1.71 -6.89 -11.64
C LYS A 161 1.95 -5.40 -11.41
N ARG A 162 1.17 -4.78 -10.52
CA ARG A 162 1.25 -3.35 -10.20
C ARG A 162 2.32 -3.02 -9.15
N ILE A 163 2.73 -3.99 -8.34
CA ILE A 163 3.71 -3.77 -7.28
C ILE A 163 5.06 -3.39 -7.90
N PRO A 164 5.60 -2.19 -7.56
CA PRO A 164 6.96 -1.83 -7.92
C PRO A 164 7.95 -2.83 -7.32
N GLN A 165 8.95 -3.24 -8.09
CA GLN A 165 9.92 -4.27 -7.66
C GLN A 165 10.59 -3.95 -6.32
N ILE A 166 10.84 -2.67 -6.03
CA ILE A 166 11.44 -2.23 -4.76
C ILE A 166 10.56 -2.55 -3.53
N LEU A 167 9.25 -2.68 -3.73
CA LEU A 167 8.29 -2.92 -2.65
C LEU A 167 7.98 -4.42 -2.44
N THR A 168 8.40 -5.30 -3.36
CA THR A 168 8.02 -6.72 -3.32
C THR A 168 8.42 -7.42 -2.03
N LYS A 169 9.55 -7.04 -1.44
CA LYS A 169 10.03 -7.61 -0.17
C LYS A 169 9.20 -7.19 1.06
N HIS A 170 8.34 -6.19 0.92
CA HIS A 170 7.47 -5.68 1.98
C HIS A 170 6.03 -6.18 1.85
N ILE A 171 5.77 -7.11 0.91
CA ILE A 171 4.40 -7.56 0.62
C ILE A 171 4.36 -9.09 0.56
N THR A 172 3.39 -9.65 1.27
CA THR A 172 2.93 -11.03 1.07
C THR A 172 1.50 -10.97 0.56
N LEU A 173 1.27 -11.47 -0.65
CA LEU A 173 -0.07 -11.66 -1.21
C LEU A 173 -0.50 -13.10 -0.99
N ALA A 174 -1.64 -13.33 -0.36
CA ALA A 174 -2.17 -14.66 -0.12
C ALA A 174 -3.62 -14.77 -0.56
N GLN A 175 -3.94 -15.88 -1.23
CA GLN A 175 -5.33 -16.20 -1.57
C GLN A 175 -5.98 -16.89 -0.38
N SER A 176 -7.15 -16.38 0.03
CA SER A 176 -7.94 -16.99 1.09
C SER A 176 -9.42 -16.88 0.79
N LYS A 177 -10.12 -18.01 0.85
CA LYS A 177 -11.57 -18.03 0.64
C LYS A 177 -12.29 -17.33 1.78
N VAL A 178 -13.31 -16.57 1.46
CA VAL A 178 -14.22 -15.97 2.43
C VAL A 178 -15.26 -17.02 2.84
N LYS A 179 -15.55 -17.10 4.13
CA LYS A 179 -16.60 -17.94 4.71
C LYS A 179 -17.56 -17.07 5.49
N ILE A 180 -18.83 -17.41 5.40
CA ILE A 180 -19.87 -16.84 6.25
C ILE A 180 -19.89 -17.65 7.54
N ILE A 181 -19.87 -16.98 8.67
CA ILE A 181 -19.98 -17.58 10.01
C ILE A 181 -21.05 -16.85 10.81
N GLU A 182 -21.61 -17.55 11.76
CA GLU A 182 -22.40 -16.92 12.81
C GLU A 182 -21.51 -16.73 14.05
N TYR A 183 -21.47 -15.50 14.57
CA TYR A 183 -20.75 -15.15 15.78
C TYR A 183 -21.61 -14.22 16.63
N GLN A 184 -21.88 -14.62 17.88
CA GLN A 184 -22.72 -13.87 18.81
C GLN A 184 -24.08 -13.47 18.22
N ASN A 185 -24.77 -14.41 17.57
CA ASN A 185 -26.06 -14.24 16.88
C ASN A 185 -26.02 -13.18 15.74
N LYS A 186 -24.84 -12.93 15.18
CA LYS A 186 -24.65 -12.05 14.02
C LYS A 186 -23.96 -12.79 12.90
N ILE A 187 -24.42 -12.55 11.68
CA ILE A 187 -23.73 -13.06 10.48
C ILE A 187 -22.48 -12.23 10.23
N ALA A 188 -21.34 -12.89 10.11
CA ALA A 188 -20.06 -12.27 9.80
C ALA A 188 -19.35 -13.03 8.67
N THR A 189 -18.43 -12.34 7.99
CA THR A 189 -17.54 -12.96 7.01
C THR A 189 -16.14 -13.03 7.55
N ILE A 190 -15.45 -14.14 7.35
CA ILE A 190 -14.05 -14.32 7.71
C ILE A 190 -13.25 -14.93 6.56
N TYR A 191 -11.98 -14.64 6.52
CA TYR A 191 -11.03 -15.35 5.66
C TYR A 191 -10.66 -16.70 6.28
N SER A 192 -10.72 -17.77 5.47
CA SER A 192 -10.55 -19.15 5.96
C SER A 192 -9.11 -19.51 6.33
N LYS A 193 -8.14 -18.77 5.78
CA LYS A 193 -6.70 -18.93 6.06
C LYS A 193 -6.07 -17.58 6.25
N MET A 194 -5.25 -17.44 7.29
CA MET A 194 -4.36 -16.30 7.47
C MET A 194 -3.02 -16.59 6.76
N PRO A 195 -2.30 -15.56 6.32
CA PRO A 195 -0.97 -15.75 5.76
C PRO A 195 -0.01 -16.22 6.85
N ASP A 196 0.87 -17.15 6.50
CA ASP A 196 1.93 -17.56 7.41
C ASP A 196 2.88 -16.38 7.64
N SER A 197 3.19 -16.11 8.90
CA SER A 197 4.14 -15.07 9.31
C SER A 197 5.59 -15.54 9.19
N SER A 198 5.78 -16.86 8.99
CA SER A 198 7.09 -17.49 8.77
C SER A 198 7.69 -17.22 7.41
#